data_8991cf1b30e4ea65c4d0a1c8aeb8e97b
#
_entry.id   8991cf1b30e4ea65c4d0a1c8aeb8e97b
#
_cell.length_a   1.000
_cell.length_b   1.000
_cell.length_c   1.000
_cell.angle_alpha   90.00
_cell.angle_beta   90.00
_cell.angle_gamma   90.00
#
_symmetry.space_group_name_H-M   'P 1'
#
loop_
_entity.id
_entity.type
_entity.pdbx_description
1 polymer ?
#
loop_
_entity_poly.entity_id
_entity_poly.type
_entity_poly.pdbx_seq_one_letter_code
_entity_poly.pdbx_strand_id
1 'polypeptide(L)'
;DGLRKNFEAPGGGRLHAVNDVSMAIRTGELTALVGPDGAGKTTLLRMMAGLLKPDSGRLQVLGTDVALNPQVVQDRISYMPQRFGLYEDLSVQENLDLYADLHGVPPAERSRRFARMLEMTDLARFTARPAGKLSGGMKQKLGLACTLVRSPDLLLLDEPSVGVDPLSRRDLWKIVQQLVDDEKLSVIVSTAYMDEAERCAQVFVMHEGRLLAEGNPEVLRECARGLTYVATPPSGMPARDLQARLIDADQLIVDAVPKGGAVWFTRQPKAETHALDGLLGDIDYQLRPEELEDAFMMMLRQQHTEGADTTTKVSVSASSPQAPTSSPQVSTNSNGDGPVIVVRDLVRKFGDFAAVASTSFDVARGEIFGLLGPNGAGKTITFRMLCGLLPASSGHLEVAGMNLRTARAQARARIGYVSQKFALYGNLTVRENLEFFGGAYGLRGQALRVRVAATIEQFGLESSAVSGMLPGGYKQRLAMAAGLLHEPDILFLDEPTSGIDPLARRAFWRTITTLAQTGVTVIITTHFMEEAEYCDRIAIQDAGRVLALGTPQAVREQAGRDGAADMNSAFIAIVEHGRAADRGKSEGGGA
;
A
#
# COMPACT_ATOMS: atom_id res chain seq x y z
N ASP A 1 -1.32 30.05 8.81
CA ASP A 1 -1.20 30.41 10.23
C ASP A 1 -2.47 30.01 10.98
N GLY A 2 -2.33 29.13 11.99
CA GLY A 2 -3.39 28.71 12.90
C GLY A 2 -4.60 28.07 12.21
N LEU A 3 -4.40 27.31 11.15
CA LEU A 3 -5.47 26.74 10.34
C LEU A 3 -6.25 25.69 11.11
N ARG A 4 -7.60 25.79 11.04
CA ARG A 4 -8.51 24.79 11.60
C ARG A 4 -9.59 24.43 10.60
N LYS A 5 -9.90 23.11 10.57
CA LYS A 5 -11.02 22.58 9.78
C LYS A 5 -11.66 21.42 10.52
N ASN A 6 -12.96 21.51 10.71
CA ASN A 6 -13.76 20.50 11.39
C ASN A 6 -14.82 19.95 10.43
N PHE A 7 -15.18 18.70 10.64
CA PHE A 7 -16.31 18.05 9.99
C PHE A 7 -17.23 17.46 11.06
N GLU A 8 -18.49 17.32 10.74
CA GLU A 8 -19.43 16.57 11.58
C GLU A 8 -19.08 15.09 11.54
N ALA A 9 -18.84 14.50 12.70
CA ALA A 9 -18.63 13.07 12.80
C ALA A 9 -19.98 12.32 12.76
N PRO A 10 -20.03 11.12 12.16
CA PRO A 10 -21.18 10.26 12.25
C PRO A 10 -21.45 9.91 13.72
N GLY A 11 -22.62 10.31 14.23
CA GLY A 11 -22.97 10.14 15.66
C GLY A 11 -22.98 11.45 16.48
N GLY A 12 -22.79 12.64 15.82
CA GLY A 12 -23.01 13.95 16.43
C GLY A 12 -21.80 14.56 17.14
N GLY A 13 -20.56 14.05 16.89
CA GLY A 13 -19.31 14.66 17.32
C GLY A 13 -18.68 15.57 16.26
N ARG A 14 -17.62 16.31 16.64
CA ARG A 14 -16.78 17.06 15.70
C ARG A 14 -15.48 16.32 15.44
N LEU A 15 -15.15 16.10 14.18
CA LEU A 15 -13.86 15.56 13.74
C LEU A 15 -12.95 16.76 13.37
N HIS A 16 -11.86 16.93 14.09
CA HIS A 16 -10.84 17.94 13.81
C HIS A 16 -9.89 17.43 12.72
N ALA A 17 -10.21 17.69 11.46
CA ALA A 17 -9.39 17.24 10.33
C ALA A 17 -8.10 18.05 10.17
N VAL A 18 -8.11 19.34 10.55
CA VAL A 18 -6.93 20.20 10.68
C VAL A 18 -7.12 21.02 11.95
N ASN A 19 -6.13 21.01 12.83
CA ASN A 19 -6.20 21.57 14.17
C ASN A 19 -4.94 22.37 14.50
N ASP A 20 -5.02 23.69 14.31
CA ASP A 20 -3.98 24.65 14.64
C ASP A 20 -2.67 24.46 13.86
N VAL A 21 -2.80 24.24 12.55
CA VAL A 21 -1.64 24.04 11.66
C VAL A 21 -1.10 25.37 11.18
N SER A 22 0.19 25.61 11.44
CA SER A 22 0.96 26.74 10.91
C SER A 22 2.18 26.19 10.17
N MET A 23 2.39 26.64 8.93
CA MET A 23 3.51 26.19 8.09
C MET A 23 3.88 27.25 7.04
N ALA A 24 5.12 27.21 6.59
CA ALA A 24 5.60 28.03 5.49
C ALA A 24 6.32 27.15 4.45
N ILE A 25 5.89 27.24 3.20
CA ILE A 25 6.44 26.45 2.08
C ILE A 25 7.13 27.40 1.10
N ARG A 26 8.34 27.03 0.68
CA ARG A 26 9.13 27.79 -0.27
C ARG A 26 8.70 27.51 -1.70
N THR A 27 8.82 28.53 -2.55
CA THR A 27 8.57 28.39 -3.99
C THR A 27 9.74 27.75 -4.72
N GLY A 28 9.46 27.00 -5.80
CA GLY A 28 10.47 26.36 -6.64
C GLY A 28 11.11 25.11 -6.03
N GLU A 29 10.53 24.58 -4.96
CA GLU A 29 11.00 23.38 -4.28
C GLU A 29 9.92 22.29 -4.27
N LEU A 30 10.37 21.05 -4.07
CA LEU A 30 9.50 19.89 -3.82
C LEU A 30 9.32 19.74 -2.32
N THR A 31 8.06 19.82 -1.87
CA THR A 31 7.68 19.72 -0.45
C THR A 31 6.76 18.51 -0.22
N ALA A 32 7.02 17.73 0.82
CA ALA A 32 6.16 16.62 1.22
C ALA A 32 5.28 16.95 2.44
N LEU A 33 4.01 16.54 2.37
CA LEU A 33 3.11 16.39 3.52
C LEU A 33 3.00 14.90 3.83
N VAL A 34 3.59 14.44 4.93
CA VAL A 34 3.60 13.03 5.32
C VAL A 34 2.76 12.80 6.56
N GLY A 35 2.22 11.60 6.69
CA GLY A 35 1.42 11.21 7.84
C GLY A 35 0.49 10.04 7.55
N PRO A 36 -0.06 9.40 8.59
CA PRO A 36 -0.99 8.29 8.44
C PRO A 36 -2.30 8.71 7.77
N ASP A 37 -3.14 7.72 7.47
CA ASP A 37 -4.50 7.96 6.99
C ASP A 37 -5.30 8.74 8.05
N GLY A 38 -6.04 9.75 7.58
CA GLY A 38 -6.78 10.63 8.49
C GLY A 38 -5.95 11.73 9.15
N ALA A 39 -4.64 11.84 8.89
CA ALA A 39 -3.80 12.91 9.43
C ALA A 39 -4.18 14.33 8.98
N GLY A 40 -5.07 14.49 7.99
CA GLY A 40 -5.53 15.78 7.49
C GLY A 40 -4.84 16.27 6.21
N LYS A 41 -3.93 15.50 5.61
CA LYS A 41 -3.15 15.85 4.40
C LYS A 41 -4.05 16.34 3.25
N THR A 42 -4.98 15.50 2.81
CA THR A 42 -5.94 15.83 1.73
C THR A 42 -6.79 17.06 2.06
N THR A 43 -7.21 17.21 3.33
CA THR A 43 -7.98 18.38 3.78
C THR A 43 -7.16 19.65 3.62
N LEU A 44 -5.90 19.62 4.03
CA LEU A 44 -4.98 20.75 3.90
C LEU A 44 -4.70 21.10 2.43
N LEU A 45 -4.43 20.10 1.57
CA LEU A 45 -4.25 20.32 0.13
C LEU A 45 -5.49 20.92 -0.53
N ARG A 46 -6.70 20.46 -0.17
CA ARG A 46 -7.94 21.03 -0.69
C ARG A 46 -8.19 22.47 -0.22
N MET A 47 -7.78 22.82 1.00
CA MET A 47 -7.80 24.21 1.46
C MET A 47 -6.81 25.05 0.66
N MET A 48 -5.57 24.58 0.45
CA MET A 48 -4.59 25.28 -0.39
C MET A 48 -5.07 25.45 -1.83
N ALA A 49 -5.79 24.47 -2.36
CA ALA A 49 -6.40 24.52 -3.69
C ALA A 49 -7.64 25.46 -3.78
N GLY A 50 -8.06 26.07 -2.68
CA GLY A 50 -9.28 26.90 -2.67
C GLY A 50 -10.57 26.11 -2.88
N LEU A 51 -10.52 24.78 -2.75
CA LEU A 51 -11.69 23.88 -2.87
C LEU A 51 -12.43 23.71 -1.53
N LEU A 52 -11.78 24.06 -0.44
CA LEU A 52 -12.32 23.95 0.91
C LEU A 52 -11.95 25.17 1.72
N LYS A 53 -12.93 25.83 2.34
CA LYS A 53 -12.70 26.99 3.19
C LYS A 53 -12.27 26.54 4.59
N PRO A 54 -11.19 27.09 5.18
CA PRO A 54 -10.86 26.88 6.59
C PRO A 54 -11.96 27.46 7.49
N ASP A 55 -12.15 26.87 8.67
CA ASP A 55 -13.10 27.37 9.68
C ASP A 55 -12.50 28.53 10.46
N SER A 56 -11.17 28.52 10.66
CA SER A 56 -10.41 29.64 11.24
C SER A 56 -8.94 29.57 10.80
N GLY A 57 -8.20 30.64 11.12
CA GLY A 57 -6.81 30.83 10.71
C GLY A 57 -6.72 31.60 9.38
N ARG A 58 -5.48 31.80 8.90
CA ARG A 58 -5.17 32.51 7.67
C ARG A 58 -4.39 31.63 6.72
N LEU A 59 -4.84 31.54 5.47
CA LEU A 59 -4.19 30.78 4.41
C LEU A 59 -3.87 31.67 3.22
N GLN A 60 -2.58 31.79 2.91
CA GLN A 60 -2.11 32.46 1.71
C GLN A 60 -1.40 31.45 0.80
N VAL A 61 -1.74 31.47 -0.49
CA VAL A 61 -1.09 30.66 -1.53
C VAL A 61 -0.65 31.58 -2.65
N LEU A 62 0.64 31.52 -3.01
CA LEU A 62 1.27 32.41 -3.99
C LEU A 62 0.99 33.89 -3.74
N GLY A 63 1.01 34.29 -2.45
CA GLY A 63 0.75 35.65 -2.00
C GLY A 63 -0.73 36.08 -1.97
N THR A 64 -1.66 35.21 -2.35
CA THR A 64 -3.10 35.47 -2.39
C THR A 64 -3.80 34.82 -1.19
N ASP A 65 -4.67 35.57 -0.52
CA ASP A 65 -5.53 35.03 0.55
C ASP A 65 -6.62 34.14 -0.08
N VAL A 66 -6.57 32.87 0.25
CA VAL A 66 -7.46 31.84 -0.32
C VAL A 66 -8.92 32.03 0.09
N ALA A 67 -9.17 32.50 1.32
CA ALA A 67 -10.52 32.67 1.83
C ALA A 67 -11.26 33.85 1.14
N LEU A 68 -10.51 34.85 0.70
CA LEU A 68 -11.04 36.05 0.02
C LEU A 68 -11.09 35.88 -1.51
N ASN A 69 -10.08 35.26 -2.10
CA ASN A 69 -9.91 35.18 -3.55
C ASN A 69 -9.58 33.75 -4.02
N PRO A 70 -10.41 32.73 -3.78
CA PRO A 70 -10.13 31.35 -4.14
C PRO A 70 -9.93 31.16 -5.65
N GLN A 71 -10.68 31.89 -6.49
CA GLN A 71 -10.56 31.78 -7.95
C GLN A 71 -9.20 32.24 -8.46
N VAL A 72 -8.64 33.32 -7.90
CA VAL A 72 -7.30 33.80 -8.27
C VAL A 72 -6.22 32.75 -7.96
N VAL A 73 -6.38 32.04 -6.85
CA VAL A 73 -5.49 30.92 -6.50
C VAL A 73 -5.71 29.77 -7.48
N GLN A 74 -6.95 29.32 -7.70
CA GLN A 74 -7.29 28.23 -8.63
C GLN A 74 -6.81 28.51 -10.05
N ASP A 75 -6.75 29.78 -10.44
CA ASP A 75 -6.23 30.19 -11.74
C ASP A 75 -4.72 30.00 -11.90
N ARG A 76 -3.97 29.85 -10.83
CA ARG A 76 -2.50 29.74 -10.83
C ARG A 76 -1.98 28.38 -10.38
N ILE A 77 -2.83 27.53 -9.83
CA ILE A 77 -2.45 26.22 -9.32
C ILE A 77 -3.06 25.10 -10.16
N SER A 78 -2.51 23.92 -10.01
CA SER A 78 -3.13 22.68 -10.45
C SER A 78 -3.18 21.68 -9.30
N TYR A 79 -4.30 20.96 -9.18
CA TYR A 79 -4.52 19.96 -8.14
C TYR A 79 -4.84 18.59 -8.77
N MET A 80 -4.03 17.60 -8.44
CA MET A 80 -4.25 16.22 -8.82
C MET A 80 -4.76 15.44 -7.60
N PRO A 81 -6.04 15.06 -7.57
CA PRO A 81 -6.60 14.31 -6.46
C PRO A 81 -6.14 12.85 -6.47
N GLN A 82 -6.21 12.17 -5.33
CA GLN A 82 -5.89 10.75 -5.17
C GLN A 82 -6.64 9.85 -6.18
N ARG A 83 -7.91 10.16 -6.48
CA ARG A 83 -8.65 9.52 -7.57
C ARG A 83 -8.60 10.44 -8.78
N PHE A 84 -8.13 9.89 -9.90
CA PHE A 84 -8.03 10.65 -11.15
C PHE A 84 -9.40 11.16 -11.58
N GLY A 85 -9.45 12.42 -11.96
CA GLY A 85 -10.62 13.00 -12.62
C GLY A 85 -10.70 12.63 -14.11
N LEU A 86 -10.10 11.51 -14.54
CA LEU A 86 -10.12 11.11 -15.93
C LEU A 86 -11.48 10.55 -16.33
N TYR A 87 -11.91 10.88 -17.53
CA TYR A 87 -13.07 10.29 -18.18
C TYR A 87 -12.63 9.01 -18.91
N GLU A 88 -13.01 7.87 -18.36
CA GLU A 88 -12.51 6.56 -18.80
C GLU A 88 -12.96 6.20 -20.21
N ASP A 89 -14.11 6.69 -20.67
CA ASP A 89 -14.66 6.48 -22.01
C ASP A 89 -13.97 7.34 -23.08
N LEU A 90 -13.33 8.45 -22.67
CA LEU A 90 -12.58 9.31 -23.57
C LEU A 90 -11.16 8.75 -23.80
N SER A 91 -10.63 8.99 -24.99
CA SER A 91 -9.24 8.69 -25.33
C SER A 91 -8.26 9.58 -24.55
N VAL A 92 -6.98 9.26 -24.64
CA VAL A 92 -5.88 10.09 -24.08
C VAL A 92 -5.97 11.51 -24.65
N GLN A 93 -6.14 11.66 -25.97
CA GLN A 93 -6.24 12.96 -26.64
C GLN A 93 -7.47 13.73 -26.17
N GLU A 94 -8.65 13.09 -26.16
CA GLU A 94 -9.90 13.74 -25.73
C GLU A 94 -9.89 14.18 -24.27
N ASN A 95 -9.21 13.42 -23.37
CA ASN A 95 -9.00 13.89 -21.99
C ASN A 95 -8.14 15.15 -21.96
N LEU A 96 -7.03 15.21 -22.73
CA LEU A 96 -6.19 16.41 -22.81
C LEU A 96 -6.97 17.60 -23.38
N ASP A 97 -7.75 17.40 -24.44
CA ASP A 97 -8.59 18.45 -25.02
C ASP A 97 -9.62 18.99 -24.04
N LEU A 98 -10.32 18.09 -23.32
CA LEU A 98 -11.29 18.46 -22.29
C LEU A 98 -10.66 19.29 -21.18
N TYR A 99 -9.51 18.87 -20.66
CA TYR A 99 -8.81 19.64 -19.62
C TYR A 99 -8.30 20.99 -20.15
N ALA A 100 -7.86 21.04 -21.42
CA ALA A 100 -7.48 22.31 -22.06
C ALA A 100 -8.68 23.25 -22.20
N ASP A 101 -9.87 22.74 -22.54
CA ASP A 101 -11.12 23.52 -22.58
C ASP A 101 -11.51 24.05 -21.20
N LEU A 102 -11.52 23.18 -20.19
CA LEU A 102 -11.86 23.53 -18.82
C LEU A 102 -10.93 24.61 -18.23
N HIS A 103 -9.66 24.58 -18.64
CA HIS A 103 -8.66 25.56 -18.18
C HIS A 103 -8.48 26.75 -19.12
N GLY A 104 -9.28 26.88 -20.17
CA GLY A 104 -9.23 28.00 -21.11
C GLY A 104 -7.93 28.11 -21.89
N VAL A 105 -7.24 27.00 -22.19
CA VAL A 105 -5.99 26.98 -22.96
C VAL A 105 -6.28 27.35 -24.40
N PRO A 106 -5.65 28.42 -24.95
CA PRO A 106 -5.90 28.85 -26.32
C PRO A 106 -5.59 27.75 -27.35
N PRO A 107 -6.45 27.55 -28.37
CA PRO A 107 -6.22 26.51 -29.40
C PRO A 107 -4.82 26.56 -30.04
N ALA A 108 -4.28 27.76 -30.25
CA ALA A 108 -2.95 27.95 -30.83
C ALA A 108 -1.79 27.37 -30.00
N GLU A 109 -1.99 27.22 -28.68
CA GLU A 109 -0.97 26.72 -27.77
C GLU A 109 -1.10 25.21 -27.50
N ARG A 110 -2.27 24.61 -27.74
CA ARG A 110 -2.59 23.23 -27.37
C ARG A 110 -1.64 22.22 -27.99
N SER A 111 -1.39 22.31 -29.29
CA SER A 111 -0.53 21.35 -30.00
C SER A 111 0.87 21.27 -29.38
N ARG A 112 1.46 22.42 -29.05
CA ARG A 112 2.79 22.49 -28.40
C ARG A 112 2.75 21.90 -26.99
N ARG A 113 1.73 22.28 -26.20
CA ARG A 113 1.59 21.81 -24.81
C ARG A 113 1.33 20.31 -24.76
N PHE A 114 0.44 19.80 -25.61
CA PHE A 114 0.12 18.37 -25.68
C PHE A 114 1.32 17.54 -26.12
N ALA A 115 2.05 17.98 -27.17
CA ALA A 115 3.25 17.27 -27.61
C ALA A 115 4.26 17.11 -26.46
N ARG A 116 4.50 18.18 -25.69
CA ARG A 116 5.37 18.15 -24.52
C ARG A 116 4.86 17.20 -23.44
N MET A 117 3.57 17.27 -23.07
CA MET A 117 2.99 16.41 -22.04
C MET A 117 3.00 14.94 -22.45
N LEU A 118 2.71 14.64 -23.70
CA LEU A 118 2.70 13.29 -24.25
C LEU A 118 4.11 12.69 -24.33
N GLU A 119 5.11 13.49 -24.70
CA GLU A 119 6.53 13.10 -24.69
C GLU A 119 7.01 12.80 -23.27
N MET A 120 6.80 13.73 -22.33
CA MET A 120 7.22 13.60 -20.93
C MET A 120 6.61 12.37 -20.25
N THR A 121 5.37 12.02 -20.59
CA THR A 121 4.63 10.89 -20.00
C THR A 121 4.76 9.58 -20.78
N ASP A 122 5.44 9.57 -21.92
CA ASP A 122 5.52 8.43 -22.88
C ASP A 122 4.13 7.94 -23.32
N LEU A 123 3.19 8.86 -23.52
CA LEU A 123 1.82 8.54 -23.97
C LEU A 123 1.56 8.86 -25.44
N ALA A 124 2.53 9.40 -26.18
CA ALA A 124 2.36 9.83 -27.58
C ALA A 124 1.81 8.73 -28.51
N ARG A 125 2.21 7.47 -28.28
CA ARG A 125 1.74 6.31 -29.08
C ARG A 125 0.34 5.81 -28.67
N PHE A 126 -0.28 6.38 -27.64
CA PHE A 126 -1.55 5.92 -27.09
C PHE A 126 -2.67 6.97 -27.20
N THR A 127 -2.49 8.04 -27.95
CA THR A 127 -3.40 9.20 -28.04
C THR A 127 -4.85 8.81 -28.36
N ALA A 128 -5.06 7.82 -29.24
CA ALA A 128 -6.38 7.33 -29.62
C ALA A 128 -6.96 6.27 -28.66
N ARG A 129 -6.19 5.85 -27.62
CA ARG A 129 -6.62 4.79 -26.72
C ARG A 129 -7.55 5.34 -25.64
N PRO A 130 -8.72 4.74 -25.37
CA PRO A 130 -9.58 5.12 -24.25
C PRO A 130 -8.84 5.02 -22.92
N ALA A 131 -9.02 6.02 -22.05
CA ALA A 131 -8.35 6.08 -20.75
C ALA A 131 -8.70 4.86 -19.86
N GLY A 132 -9.92 4.34 -19.95
CA GLY A 132 -10.33 3.13 -19.25
C GLY A 132 -9.51 1.88 -19.61
N LYS A 133 -8.88 1.84 -20.79
CA LYS A 133 -8.02 0.75 -21.27
C LYS A 133 -6.53 0.95 -20.98
N LEU A 134 -6.15 2.02 -20.27
CA LEU A 134 -4.79 2.27 -19.81
C LEU A 134 -4.50 1.47 -18.53
N SER A 135 -3.23 1.13 -18.30
CA SER A 135 -2.79 0.61 -17.00
C SER A 135 -2.89 1.68 -15.91
N GLY A 136 -2.88 1.29 -14.62
CA GLY A 136 -2.91 2.24 -13.50
C GLY A 136 -1.84 3.32 -13.60
N GLY A 137 -0.59 2.93 -13.85
CA GLY A 137 0.51 3.88 -14.03
C GLY A 137 0.35 4.80 -15.26
N MET A 138 -0.21 4.29 -16.36
CA MET A 138 -0.53 5.15 -17.52
C MET A 138 -1.67 6.13 -17.23
N LYS A 139 -2.69 5.71 -16.47
CA LYS A 139 -3.76 6.62 -16.00
C LYS A 139 -3.17 7.71 -15.11
N GLN A 140 -2.22 7.37 -14.24
CA GLN A 140 -1.51 8.32 -13.39
C GLN A 140 -0.77 9.37 -14.23
N LYS A 141 0.03 8.90 -15.19
CA LYS A 141 0.77 9.77 -16.12
C LYS A 141 -0.17 10.66 -16.93
N LEU A 142 -1.30 10.14 -17.40
CA LEU A 142 -2.32 10.93 -18.08
C LEU A 142 -2.97 11.96 -17.16
N GLY A 143 -3.31 11.59 -15.91
CA GLY A 143 -3.83 12.51 -14.90
C GLY A 143 -2.86 13.66 -14.64
N LEU A 144 -1.57 13.36 -14.48
CA LEU A 144 -0.53 14.38 -14.34
C LEU A 144 -0.43 15.26 -15.58
N ALA A 145 -0.42 14.68 -16.79
CA ALA A 145 -0.40 15.44 -18.05
C ALA A 145 -1.59 16.40 -18.16
N CYS A 146 -2.81 15.92 -17.88
CA CYS A 146 -4.03 16.74 -17.87
C CYS A 146 -3.93 17.89 -16.86
N THR A 147 -3.38 17.62 -15.68
CA THR A 147 -3.19 18.61 -14.62
C THR A 147 -2.19 19.71 -15.01
N LEU A 148 -1.17 19.37 -15.82
CA LEU A 148 -0.12 20.27 -16.25
C LEU A 148 -0.44 21.05 -17.54
N VAL A 149 -1.52 20.74 -18.25
CA VAL A 149 -1.87 21.40 -19.55
C VAL A 149 -1.92 22.93 -19.41
N ARG A 150 -2.28 23.46 -18.25
CA ARG A 150 -2.37 24.90 -17.98
C ARG A 150 -1.01 25.56 -17.72
N SER A 151 0.05 24.82 -17.38
CA SER A 151 1.34 25.35 -16.88
C SER A 151 1.19 26.15 -15.58
N PRO A 152 0.89 25.48 -14.45
CA PRO A 152 0.64 26.16 -13.16
C PRO A 152 1.92 26.71 -12.54
N ASP A 153 1.77 27.68 -11.60
CA ASP A 153 2.86 28.17 -10.72
C ASP A 153 3.09 27.24 -9.52
N LEU A 154 2.05 26.45 -9.13
CA LEU A 154 2.07 25.50 -8.04
C LEU A 154 1.30 24.23 -8.41
N LEU A 155 1.92 23.08 -8.23
CA LEU A 155 1.31 21.76 -8.42
C LEU A 155 1.07 21.09 -7.06
N LEU A 156 -0.18 20.70 -6.81
CA LEU A 156 -0.60 19.95 -5.63
C LEU A 156 -0.91 18.52 -6.04
N LEU A 157 -0.21 17.55 -5.46
CA LEU A 157 -0.35 16.12 -5.73
C LEU A 157 -0.84 15.39 -4.47
N ASP A 158 -2.03 14.83 -4.53
CA ASP A 158 -2.63 14.13 -3.39
C ASP A 158 -2.45 12.62 -3.56
N GLU A 159 -1.47 12.06 -2.85
CA GLU A 159 -1.08 10.64 -2.88
C GLU A 159 -0.91 10.09 -4.31
N PRO A 160 -0.06 10.70 -5.15
CA PRO A 160 0.01 10.41 -6.58
C PRO A 160 0.52 9.00 -6.91
N SER A 161 1.13 8.29 -6.00
CA SER A 161 1.75 6.98 -6.17
C SER A 161 0.97 5.83 -5.54
N VAL A 162 -0.16 6.10 -4.89
CA VAL A 162 -0.99 5.04 -4.29
C VAL A 162 -1.57 4.12 -5.37
N GLY A 163 -1.36 2.80 -5.21
CA GLY A 163 -1.82 1.79 -6.17
C GLY A 163 -1.02 1.74 -7.48
N VAL A 164 0.15 2.38 -7.52
CA VAL A 164 1.06 2.41 -8.67
C VAL A 164 2.20 1.42 -8.46
N ASP A 165 2.49 0.60 -9.47
CA ASP A 165 3.61 -0.34 -9.43
C ASP A 165 4.97 0.38 -9.44
N PRO A 166 6.07 -0.29 -8.97
CA PRO A 166 7.37 0.35 -8.80
C PRO A 166 7.96 1.00 -10.05
N LEU A 167 7.76 0.40 -11.24
CA LEU A 167 8.23 0.96 -12.50
C LEU A 167 7.49 2.26 -12.82
N SER A 168 6.17 2.23 -12.76
CA SER A 168 5.33 3.40 -13.02
C SER A 168 5.55 4.50 -11.99
N ARG A 169 5.79 4.12 -10.71
CA ARG A 169 6.13 5.06 -9.62
C ARG A 169 7.47 5.73 -9.87
N ARG A 170 8.51 4.99 -10.23
CA ARG A 170 9.82 5.53 -10.60
C ARG A 170 9.72 6.55 -11.74
N ASP A 171 8.95 6.21 -12.79
CA ASP A 171 8.76 7.10 -13.94
C ASP A 171 7.99 8.37 -13.56
N LEU A 172 6.96 8.26 -12.71
CA LEU A 172 6.20 9.41 -12.20
C LEU A 172 7.12 10.38 -11.45
N TRP A 173 7.96 9.85 -10.56
CA TRP A 173 8.89 10.66 -9.78
C TRP A 173 9.96 11.31 -10.63
N LYS A 174 10.44 10.66 -11.70
CA LYS A 174 11.34 11.31 -12.68
C LYS A 174 10.68 12.53 -13.31
N ILE A 175 9.40 12.44 -13.68
CA ILE A 175 8.65 13.57 -14.24
C ILE A 175 8.53 14.70 -13.22
N VAL A 176 8.13 14.39 -11.98
CA VAL A 176 7.98 15.40 -10.91
C VAL A 176 9.31 16.09 -10.64
N GLN A 177 10.41 15.33 -10.53
CA GLN A 177 11.74 15.89 -10.31
C GLN A 177 12.17 16.81 -11.45
N GLN A 178 11.95 16.39 -12.70
CA GLN A 178 12.26 17.21 -13.88
C GLN A 178 11.48 18.54 -13.88
N LEU A 179 10.20 18.54 -13.49
CA LEU A 179 9.42 19.77 -13.38
C LEU A 179 9.99 20.74 -12.34
N VAL A 180 10.50 20.23 -11.22
CA VAL A 180 11.11 21.06 -10.17
C VAL A 180 12.47 21.56 -10.61
N ASP A 181 13.33 20.70 -11.16
CA ASP A 181 14.72 21.05 -11.49
C ASP A 181 14.82 21.98 -12.69
N ASP A 182 14.09 21.67 -13.78
CA ASP A 182 14.20 22.38 -15.05
C ASP A 182 13.27 23.61 -15.10
N GLU A 183 12.04 23.48 -14.55
CA GLU A 183 11.01 24.53 -14.67
C GLU A 183 10.86 25.37 -13.41
N LYS A 184 11.55 25.00 -12.33
CA LYS A 184 11.42 25.64 -11.02
C LYS A 184 9.96 25.66 -10.52
N LEU A 185 9.18 24.64 -10.92
CA LEU A 185 7.81 24.49 -10.49
C LEU A 185 7.77 24.19 -9.00
N SER A 186 6.94 24.91 -8.26
CA SER A 186 6.66 24.57 -6.87
C SER A 186 5.76 23.33 -6.83
N VAL A 187 6.15 22.30 -6.10
CA VAL A 187 5.34 21.07 -5.98
C VAL A 187 5.12 20.71 -4.51
N ILE A 188 3.88 20.48 -4.14
CA ILE A 188 3.51 19.93 -2.83
C ILE A 188 2.89 18.56 -3.06
N VAL A 189 3.46 17.54 -2.45
CA VAL A 189 2.96 16.17 -2.53
C VAL A 189 2.51 15.67 -1.16
N SER A 190 1.30 15.12 -1.06
CA SER A 190 0.95 14.30 0.08
C SER A 190 1.37 12.86 -0.18
N THR A 191 1.95 12.20 0.81
CA THR A 191 2.33 10.80 0.71
C THR A 191 2.34 10.12 2.07
N ALA A 192 2.10 8.80 2.08
CA ALA A 192 2.35 7.92 3.22
C ALA A 192 3.70 7.20 3.11
N TYR A 193 4.45 7.41 2.02
CA TYR A 193 5.72 6.74 1.73
C TYR A 193 6.91 7.61 2.10
N MET A 194 7.72 7.14 3.04
CA MET A 194 8.86 7.90 3.55
C MET A 194 9.99 8.03 2.53
N ASP A 195 10.20 7.02 1.68
CA ASP A 195 11.17 7.05 0.58
C ASP A 195 10.86 8.11 -0.49
N GLU A 196 9.60 8.51 -0.61
CA GLU A 196 9.19 9.64 -1.45
C GLU A 196 9.50 10.99 -0.77
N ALA A 197 9.22 11.08 0.53
CA ALA A 197 9.50 12.26 1.32
C ALA A 197 11.01 12.54 1.42
N GLU A 198 11.85 11.51 1.43
CA GLU A 198 13.31 11.66 1.42
C GLU A 198 13.87 12.38 0.17
N ARG A 199 13.10 12.44 -0.91
CA ARG A 199 13.45 13.17 -2.14
C ARG A 199 13.09 14.65 -2.10
N CYS A 200 12.34 15.07 -1.06
CA CYS A 200 11.82 16.43 -0.96
C CYS A 200 12.78 17.34 -0.21
N ALA A 201 12.80 18.62 -0.60
CA ALA A 201 13.62 19.63 0.07
C ALA A 201 13.10 19.94 1.49
N GLN A 202 11.78 19.84 1.69
CA GLN A 202 11.11 20.09 2.95
C GLN A 202 10.02 19.04 3.20
N VAL A 203 9.88 18.60 4.44
CA VAL A 203 8.90 17.61 4.87
C VAL A 203 8.13 18.17 6.06
N PHE A 204 6.81 18.04 6.02
CA PHE A 204 5.89 18.34 7.11
C PHE A 204 5.24 17.04 7.56
N VAL A 205 5.46 16.67 8.81
CA VAL A 205 4.91 15.44 9.42
C VAL A 205 3.61 15.77 10.12
N MET A 206 2.51 15.18 9.65
CA MET A 206 1.16 15.40 10.19
C MET A 206 0.61 14.18 10.91
N HIS A 207 -0.08 14.39 12.01
CA HIS A 207 -0.83 13.37 12.74
C HIS A 207 -2.06 13.98 13.41
N GLU A 208 -3.23 13.33 13.28
CA GLU A 208 -4.51 13.78 13.90
C GLU A 208 -4.83 15.27 13.68
N GLY A 209 -4.57 15.75 12.49
CA GLY A 209 -4.82 17.14 12.09
C GLY A 209 -3.80 18.15 12.59
N ARG A 210 -2.72 17.74 13.24
CA ARG A 210 -1.66 18.59 13.77
C ARG A 210 -0.34 18.39 13.03
N LEU A 211 0.52 19.39 13.06
CA LEU A 211 1.90 19.30 12.62
C LEU A 211 2.74 18.78 13.78
N LEU A 212 3.41 17.64 13.59
CA LEU A 212 4.32 17.04 14.59
C LEU A 212 5.74 17.54 14.44
N ALA A 213 6.22 17.65 13.21
CA ALA A 213 7.57 18.07 12.89
C ALA A 213 7.61 18.69 11.50
N GLU A 214 8.62 19.54 11.27
CA GLU A 214 8.94 20.10 9.97
C GLU A 214 10.46 20.23 9.81
N GLY A 215 10.95 20.10 8.60
CA GLY A 215 12.36 20.27 8.29
C GLY A 215 12.74 19.58 6.97
N ASN A 216 14.03 19.61 6.66
CA ASN A 216 14.54 18.75 5.61
C ASN A 216 14.67 17.30 6.15
N PRO A 217 14.72 16.28 5.26
CA PRO A 217 14.81 14.88 5.69
C PRO A 217 15.99 14.58 6.62
N GLU A 218 17.14 15.22 6.41
CA GLU A 218 18.35 15.01 7.22
C GLU A 218 18.15 15.45 8.67
N VAL A 219 17.55 16.62 8.88
CA VAL A 219 17.24 17.14 10.22
C VAL A 219 16.20 16.26 10.91
N LEU A 220 15.18 15.82 10.19
CA LEU A 220 14.14 14.96 10.77
C LEU A 220 14.69 13.60 11.22
N ARG A 221 15.66 13.02 10.47
CA ARG A 221 16.30 11.75 10.84
C ARG A 221 17.14 11.84 12.10
N GLU A 222 17.63 13.03 12.49
CA GLU A 222 18.52 13.17 13.66
C GLU A 222 17.94 12.61 14.96
N CYS A 223 16.61 12.62 15.14
CA CYS A 223 15.98 12.05 16.33
C CYS A 223 16.16 10.52 16.46
N ALA A 224 16.43 9.82 15.33
CA ALA A 224 16.67 8.37 15.29
C ALA A 224 18.16 8.01 15.32
N ARG A 225 19.07 8.99 15.28
CA ARG A 225 20.52 8.77 15.22
C ARG A 225 21.02 7.93 16.40
N GLY A 226 21.74 6.85 16.10
CA GLY A 226 22.30 5.93 17.10
C GLY A 226 21.26 5.02 17.79
N LEU A 227 20.01 5.03 17.30
CA LEU A 227 18.94 4.16 17.81
C LEU A 227 18.53 3.08 16.81
N THR A 228 19.14 3.05 15.62
CA THR A 228 18.77 2.19 14.51
C THR A 228 19.78 1.06 14.32
N TYR A 229 19.27 -0.15 14.19
CA TYR A 229 20.08 -1.37 14.13
C TYR A 229 19.61 -2.30 13.02
N VAL A 230 20.48 -3.18 12.60
CA VAL A 230 20.19 -4.32 11.74
C VAL A 230 20.60 -5.60 12.44
N ALA A 231 19.70 -6.58 12.49
CA ALA A 231 19.95 -7.91 13.03
C ALA A 231 19.82 -8.97 11.92
N THR A 232 20.77 -9.91 11.89
CA THR A 232 20.77 -11.02 10.94
C THR A 232 20.15 -12.26 11.58
N PRO A 233 19.00 -12.76 11.07
CA PRO A 233 18.39 -13.97 11.60
C PRO A 233 19.34 -15.18 11.47
N PRO A 234 19.39 -16.08 12.45
CA PRO A 234 20.17 -17.30 12.34
C PRO A 234 19.61 -18.21 11.23
N SER A 235 20.47 -19.11 10.71
CA SER A 235 20.09 -20.05 9.67
C SER A 235 18.83 -20.85 10.06
N GLY A 236 17.82 -20.84 9.20
CA GLY A 236 16.54 -21.52 9.42
C GLY A 236 15.46 -20.69 10.10
N MET A 237 15.76 -19.46 10.56
CA MET A 237 14.76 -18.53 11.08
C MET A 237 14.38 -17.52 9.99
N PRO A 238 13.13 -17.44 9.54
CA PRO A 238 12.67 -16.40 8.65
C PRO A 238 12.81 -15.01 9.29
N ALA A 239 13.16 -13.99 8.50
CA ALA A 239 13.31 -12.61 9.00
C ALA A 239 12.02 -12.09 9.66
N ARG A 240 10.84 -12.48 9.16
CA ARG A 240 9.55 -12.12 9.75
C ARG A 240 9.35 -12.63 11.19
N ASP A 241 9.94 -13.79 11.54
CA ASP A 241 9.80 -14.37 12.88
C ASP A 241 10.65 -13.57 13.90
N LEU A 242 11.86 -13.16 13.49
CA LEU A 242 12.68 -12.24 14.27
C LEU A 242 12.00 -10.87 14.38
N GLN A 243 11.45 -10.36 13.29
CA GLN A 243 10.68 -9.11 13.28
C GLN A 243 9.50 -9.17 14.25
N ALA A 244 8.73 -10.27 14.24
CA ALA A 244 7.61 -10.46 15.16
C ALA A 244 8.06 -10.44 16.63
N ARG A 245 9.17 -11.12 16.95
CA ARG A 245 9.77 -11.11 18.30
C ARG A 245 10.19 -9.70 18.72
N LEU A 246 10.78 -8.93 17.83
CA LEU A 246 11.22 -7.56 18.11
C LEU A 246 10.02 -6.61 18.30
N ILE A 247 9.02 -6.65 17.42
CA ILE A 247 7.82 -5.82 17.52
C ILE A 247 7.02 -6.08 18.80
N ASP A 248 6.99 -7.34 19.28
CA ASP A 248 6.31 -7.71 20.51
C ASP A 248 7.03 -7.19 21.78
N ALA A 249 8.30 -6.78 21.66
CA ALA A 249 9.08 -6.17 22.74
C ALA A 249 8.93 -4.63 22.75
N ASP A 250 7.71 -4.12 22.80
CA ASP A 250 7.33 -2.70 22.65
C ASP A 250 7.98 -1.75 23.66
N GLN A 251 8.41 -2.26 24.83
CA GLN A 251 9.17 -1.52 25.85
C GLN A 251 10.60 -1.21 25.39
N LEU A 252 11.17 -2.02 24.49
CA LEU A 252 12.55 -1.90 24.02
C LEU A 252 12.62 -1.40 22.58
N ILE A 253 11.64 -1.73 21.75
CA ILE A 253 11.64 -1.53 20.30
C ILE A 253 10.52 -0.58 19.89
N VAL A 254 10.87 0.41 19.10
CA VAL A 254 9.91 1.35 18.47
C VAL A 254 9.27 0.70 17.24
N ASP A 255 10.09 0.16 16.35
CA ASP A 255 9.68 -0.46 15.11
C ASP A 255 10.68 -1.53 14.66
N ALA A 256 10.21 -2.50 13.87
CA ALA A 256 11.06 -3.52 13.25
C ALA A 256 10.46 -3.94 11.91
N VAL A 257 11.32 -4.07 10.88
CA VAL A 257 10.93 -4.47 9.51
C VAL A 257 11.93 -5.45 8.92
N PRO A 258 11.48 -6.50 8.22
CA PRO A 258 12.38 -7.32 7.43
C PRO A 258 12.81 -6.54 6.17
N LYS A 259 14.10 -6.47 5.92
CA LYS A 259 14.68 -5.79 4.77
C LYS A 259 16.00 -6.44 4.39
N GLY A 260 16.12 -6.87 3.14
CA GLY A 260 17.35 -7.46 2.64
C GLY A 260 17.72 -8.81 3.26
N GLY A 261 16.73 -9.58 3.77
CA GLY A 261 16.97 -10.84 4.49
C GLY A 261 17.40 -10.67 5.94
N ALA A 262 17.58 -9.43 6.41
CA ALA A 262 17.83 -9.07 7.80
C ALA A 262 16.59 -8.39 8.40
N VAL A 263 16.65 -8.01 9.67
CA VAL A 263 15.61 -7.21 10.32
C VAL A 263 16.21 -5.88 10.74
N TRP A 264 15.66 -4.82 10.19
CA TRP A 264 15.98 -3.45 10.58
C TRP A 264 15.06 -3.04 11.71
N PHE A 265 15.61 -2.50 12.77
CA PHE A 265 14.80 -2.11 13.92
C PHE A 265 15.32 -0.84 14.61
N THR A 266 14.41 -0.16 15.29
CA THR A 266 14.67 1.07 16.02
C THR A 266 14.41 0.85 17.49
N ARG A 267 15.42 1.09 18.32
CA ARG A 267 15.36 0.96 19.78
C ARG A 267 14.62 2.15 20.40
N GLN A 268 13.89 1.92 21.49
CA GLN A 268 13.34 2.99 22.31
C GLN A 268 14.47 3.88 22.88
N PRO A 269 14.33 5.22 22.86
CA PRO A 269 15.37 6.13 23.37
C PRO A 269 15.74 5.88 24.84
N LYS A 270 14.76 5.48 25.64
CA LYS A 270 14.94 5.22 27.08
C LYS A 270 15.46 3.81 27.40
N ALA A 271 15.44 2.89 26.43
CA ALA A 271 15.93 1.53 26.64
C ALA A 271 17.45 1.51 26.63
N GLU A 272 18.05 0.74 27.53
CA GLU A 272 19.50 0.56 27.56
C GLU A 272 19.96 -0.45 26.50
N THR A 273 21.14 -0.23 25.92
CA THR A 273 21.63 -1.10 24.84
C THR A 273 21.81 -2.55 25.30
N HIS A 274 22.25 -2.78 26.55
CA HIS A 274 22.40 -4.13 27.07
C HIS A 274 21.07 -4.92 27.19
N ALA A 275 19.91 -4.24 27.21
CA ALA A 275 18.62 -4.90 27.20
C ALA A 275 18.34 -5.57 25.84
N LEU A 276 18.98 -5.10 24.77
CA LEU A 276 18.93 -5.75 23.45
C LEU A 276 19.63 -7.11 23.46
N ASP A 277 20.74 -7.25 24.18
CA ASP A 277 21.46 -8.52 24.32
C ASP A 277 20.55 -9.58 24.94
N GLY A 278 19.75 -9.20 25.94
CA GLY A 278 18.77 -10.09 26.55
C GLY A 278 17.61 -10.48 25.60
N LEU A 279 17.21 -9.57 24.72
CA LEU A 279 16.16 -9.80 23.73
C LEU A 279 16.66 -10.64 22.54
N LEU A 280 17.84 -10.34 22.03
CA LEU A 280 18.40 -10.94 20.81
C LEU A 280 19.17 -12.24 21.11
N GLY A 281 19.79 -12.38 22.30
CA GLY A 281 20.63 -13.52 22.66
C GLY A 281 21.86 -13.60 21.75
N ASP A 282 22.05 -14.74 21.07
CA ASP A 282 23.20 -14.98 20.17
C ASP A 282 22.99 -14.39 18.76
N ILE A 283 21.93 -13.64 18.52
CA ILE A 283 21.67 -13.03 17.21
C ILE A 283 22.59 -11.82 17.02
N ASP A 284 23.40 -11.84 15.97
CA ASP A 284 24.28 -10.73 15.62
C ASP A 284 23.50 -9.50 15.16
N TYR A 285 23.88 -8.35 15.72
CA TYR A 285 23.26 -7.06 15.35
C TYR A 285 24.29 -5.93 15.39
N GLN A 286 24.05 -4.93 14.54
CA GLN A 286 24.95 -3.76 14.44
C GLN A 286 24.17 -2.47 14.19
N LEU A 287 24.78 -1.34 14.49
CA LEU A 287 24.24 -0.02 14.15
C LEU A 287 24.18 0.14 12.63
N ARG A 288 23.11 0.79 12.16
CA ARG A 288 22.96 1.23 10.78
C ARG A 288 22.63 2.73 10.72
N PRO A 289 22.83 3.38 9.56
CA PRO A 289 22.31 4.72 9.31
C PRO A 289 20.78 4.77 9.49
N GLU A 290 20.30 5.87 10.03
CA GLU A 290 18.88 6.16 10.19
C GLU A 290 18.20 6.53 8.88
N GLU A 291 16.96 6.09 8.69
CA GLU A 291 16.06 6.48 7.59
C GLU A 291 14.94 7.39 8.13
N LEU A 292 14.28 8.13 7.25
CA LEU A 292 13.16 9.00 7.64
C LEU A 292 12.00 8.21 8.25
N GLU A 293 11.80 6.96 7.83
CA GLU A 293 10.77 6.07 8.38
C GLU A 293 11.02 5.77 9.86
N ASP A 294 12.29 5.58 10.28
CA ASP A 294 12.63 5.38 11.68
C ASP A 294 12.22 6.58 12.55
N ALA A 295 12.57 7.77 12.06
CA ALA A 295 12.21 9.02 12.74
C ALA A 295 10.69 9.22 12.82
N PHE A 296 10.00 8.94 11.72
CA PHE A 296 8.55 9.02 11.63
C PHE A 296 7.87 8.08 12.63
N MET A 297 8.30 6.83 12.70
CA MET A 297 7.77 5.85 13.66
C MET A 297 8.03 6.25 15.12
N MET A 298 9.19 6.82 15.39
CA MET A 298 9.51 7.36 16.72
C MET A 298 8.57 8.51 17.11
N MET A 299 8.36 9.48 16.22
CA MET A 299 7.46 10.61 16.46
C MET A 299 6.02 10.16 16.72
N LEU A 300 5.52 9.20 15.93
CA LEU A 300 4.18 8.65 16.11
C LEU A 300 4.02 7.94 17.47
N ARG A 301 5.00 7.13 17.87
CA ARG A 301 4.95 6.43 19.17
C ARG A 301 5.01 7.37 20.36
N GLN A 302 5.80 8.44 20.30
CA GLN A 302 5.87 9.46 21.37
C GLN A 302 4.52 10.11 21.60
N GLN A 303 3.78 10.45 20.54
CA GLN A 303 2.44 11.05 20.66
C GLN A 303 1.43 10.09 21.33
N HIS A 304 1.49 8.80 21.03
CA HIS A 304 0.63 7.81 21.68
C HIS A 304 0.90 7.68 23.18
N THR A 305 2.13 7.90 23.61
CA THR A 305 2.51 7.82 25.04
C THR A 305 2.08 9.07 25.80
N GLU A 306 2.21 10.26 25.21
CA GLU A 306 1.82 11.54 25.83
C GLU A 306 0.28 11.74 25.85
N GLY A 307 -0.45 11.22 24.88
CA GLY A 307 -1.93 11.27 24.82
C GLY A 307 -2.62 10.36 25.83
N ALA A 308 -1.95 9.35 26.35
CA ALA A 308 -2.50 8.43 27.35
C ALA A 308 -2.62 9.05 28.75
N ASP A 309 -1.93 10.15 29.03
CA ASP A 309 -1.95 10.81 30.34
C ASP A 309 -3.07 11.89 30.49
N THR A 310 -3.78 12.27 29.43
CA THR A 310 -4.67 13.45 29.47
C THR A 310 -6.13 13.24 29.09
N THR A 311 -6.59 12.06 28.65
CA THR A 311 -8.04 11.89 28.41
C THR A 311 -8.50 10.45 28.68
N THR A 312 -9.56 10.36 29.47
CA THR A 312 -10.44 9.22 29.75
C THR A 312 -10.41 8.14 28.67
N LYS A 313 -9.94 6.97 29.06
CA LYS A 313 -10.10 5.63 28.48
C LYS A 313 -11.15 5.51 27.36
N VAL A 314 -10.80 5.86 26.13
CA VAL A 314 -11.07 5.02 24.99
C VAL A 314 -9.71 4.38 24.69
N SER A 315 -9.46 3.25 25.31
CA SER A 315 -8.25 2.47 25.09
C SER A 315 -8.27 1.96 23.66
N VAL A 316 -7.71 2.76 22.74
CA VAL A 316 -7.10 2.21 21.53
C VAL A 316 -5.78 1.64 22.00
N SER A 317 -5.84 0.54 22.75
CA SER A 317 -4.69 -0.33 22.88
C SER A 317 -4.36 -0.78 21.47
N ALA A 318 -3.21 -0.36 20.96
CA ALA A 318 -2.48 -1.10 19.93
C ALA A 318 -2.00 -2.42 20.57
N SER A 319 -2.88 -3.13 21.27
CA SER A 319 -2.68 -4.51 21.60
C SER A 319 -2.77 -5.23 20.27
N SER A 320 -1.61 -5.66 19.78
CA SER A 320 -1.53 -6.78 18.84
C SER A 320 -2.59 -7.78 19.25
N PRO A 321 -3.39 -8.33 18.34
CA PRO A 321 -4.34 -9.36 18.71
C PRO A 321 -3.58 -10.41 19.49
N GLN A 322 -3.93 -10.58 20.78
CA GLN A 322 -3.30 -11.61 21.60
C GLN A 322 -3.49 -12.91 20.86
N ALA A 323 -2.40 -13.64 20.69
CA ALA A 323 -2.47 -15.00 20.18
C ALA A 323 -3.56 -15.73 20.97
N PRO A 324 -4.47 -16.48 20.33
CA PRO A 324 -5.51 -17.18 21.02
C PRO A 324 -4.88 -18.08 22.09
N THR A 325 -5.19 -17.82 23.37
CA THR A 325 -4.71 -18.62 24.51
C THR A 325 -5.31 -20.02 24.53
N SER A 326 -6.19 -20.32 23.61
CA SER A 326 -6.62 -21.66 23.24
C SER A 326 -6.26 -21.88 21.78
N SER A 327 -5.16 -22.60 21.52
CA SER A 327 -4.88 -23.14 20.20
C SER A 327 -6.16 -23.78 19.68
N PRO A 328 -6.75 -23.32 18.55
CA PRO A 328 -7.71 -24.15 17.88
C PRO A 328 -6.94 -25.43 17.56
N GLN A 329 -7.37 -26.55 18.09
CA GLN A 329 -6.93 -27.83 17.58
C GLN A 329 -7.40 -27.88 16.13
N VAL A 330 -6.54 -27.38 15.22
CA VAL A 330 -6.63 -27.77 13.82
C VAL A 330 -6.55 -29.26 13.87
N SER A 331 -7.67 -29.91 13.55
CA SER A 331 -7.68 -31.36 13.36
C SER A 331 -6.63 -31.64 12.31
N THR A 332 -5.45 -32.00 12.78
CA THR A 332 -4.35 -32.52 11.97
C THR A 332 -4.81 -33.86 11.42
N ASN A 333 -5.62 -33.81 10.38
CA ASN A 333 -5.65 -34.90 9.44
C ASN A 333 -4.29 -34.89 8.74
N SER A 334 -3.31 -35.48 9.41
CA SER A 334 -2.00 -35.81 8.93
C SER A 334 -2.11 -36.82 7.79
N ASN A 335 -2.37 -36.31 6.57
CA ASN A 335 -2.09 -37.04 5.35
C ASN A 335 -1.64 -36.04 4.29
N GLY A 336 -0.34 -35.87 4.14
CA GLY A 336 0.30 -35.29 2.97
C GLY A 336 1.34 -34.20 3.26
N ASP A 337 2.60 -34.57 3.23
CA ASP A 337 3.79 -33.70 3.13
C ASP A 337 3.85 -32.90 1.80
N GLY A 338 2.76 -32.84 1.05
CA GLY A 338 2.70 -32.20 -0.27
C GLY A 338 2.24 -30.75 -0.24
N PRO A 339 2.48 -30.01 -1.33
CA PRO A 339 2.04 -28.61 -1.48
C PRO A 339 0.52 -28.52 -1.42
N VAL A 340 -0.01 -27.47 -0.77
CA VAL A 340 -1.46 -27.22 -0.68
C VAL A 340 -2.02 -26.53 -1.92
N ILE A 341 -1.16 -25.90 -2.73
CA ILE A 341 -1.48 -25.34 -4.04
C ILE A 341 -0.49 -25.88 -5.06
N VAL A 342 -1.00 -26.39 -6.18
CA VAL A 342 -0.20 -26.85 -7.33
C VAL A 342 -0.72 -26.19 -8.59
N VAL A 343 0.15 -25.46 -9.24
CA VAL A 343 -0.11 -24.78 -10.52
C VAL A 343 0.87 -25.30 -11.55
N ARG A 344 0.38 -25.84 -12.69
CA ARG A 344 1.21 -26.32 -13.77
C ARG A 344 0.66 -25.81 -15.11
N ASP A 345 1.47 -25.08 -15.85
CA ASP A 345 1.19 -24.54 -17.18
C ASP A 345 -0.18 -23.85 -17.28
N LEU A 346 -0.50 -23.07 -16.24
CA LEU A 346 -1.77 -22.39 -16.12
C LEU A 346 -1.90 -21.29 -17.18
N VAL A 347 -2.97 -21.34 -17.96
CA VAL A 347 -3.25 -20.37 -19.02
C VAL A 347 -4.67 -19.81 -18.88
N ARG A 348 -4.79 -18.49 -19.08
CA ARG A 348 -6.08 -17.84 -19.24
C ARG A 348 -6.07 -16.92 -20.47
N LYS A 349 -6.97 -17.19 -21.41
CA LYS A 349 -7.19 -16.37 -22.61
C LYS A 349 -8.56 -15.68 -22.56
N PHE A 350 -8.61 -14.48 -23.13
CA PHE A 350 -9.82 -13.71 -23.42
C PHE A 350 -9.80 -13.38 -24.94
N GLY A 351 -10.51 -14.16 -25.74
CA GLY A 351 -10.31 -14.16 -27.17
C GLY A 351 -8.86 -14.57 -27.50
N ASP A 352 -8.18 -13.77 -28.31
CA ASP A 352 -6.78 -14.01 -28.69
C ASP A 352 -5.78 -13.51 -27.65
N PHE A 353 -6.22 -12.69 -26.68
CA PHE A 353 -5.35 -12.16 -25.64
C PHE A 353 -5.12 -13.17 -24.52
N ALA A 354 -3.86 -13.54 -24.29
CA ALA A 354 -3.46 -14.38 -23.17
C ALA A 354 -3.11 -13.52 -21.95
N ALA A 355 -4.04 -13.41 -21.01
CA ALA A 355 -3.82 -12.67 -19.75
C ALA A 355 -2.90 -13.43 -18.78
N VAL A 356 -2.88 -14.77 -18.86
CA VAL A 356 -1.92 -15.66 -18.21
C VAL A 356 -1.45 -16.65 -19.27
N ALA A 357 -0.14 -16.72 -19.50
CA ALA A 357 0.44 -17.35 -20.68
C ALA A 357 1.27 -18.62 -20.40
N SER A 358 1.22 -19.19 -19.29
CA SER A 358 1.91 -20.38 -18.76
C SER A 358 2.60 -20.04 -17.44
N THR A 359 1.87 -20.25 -16.38
CA THR A 359 2.34 -20.00 -15.02
C THR A 359 2.42 -21.32 -14.27
N SER A 360 3.57 -21.63 -13.67
CA SER A 360 3.79 -22.84 -12.88
C SER A 360 4.49 -22.49 -11.57
N PHE A 361 3.91 -22.92 -10.45
CA PHE A 361 4.48 -22.85 -9.10
C PHE A 361 3.70 -23.76 -8.16
N ASP A 362 4.22 -23.94 -6.97
CA ASP A 362 3.57 -24.64 -5.87
C ASP A 362 3.66 -23.82 -4.58
N VAL A 363 2.78 -24.07 -3.61
CA VAL A 363 2.80 -23.42 -2.30
C VAL A 363 2.68 -24.49 -1.22
N ALA A 364 3.60 -24.47 -0.25
CA ALA A 364 3.59 -25.39 0.88
C ALA A 364 2.54 -25.00 1.95
N ARG A 365 2.23 -25.93 2.86
CA ARG A 365 1.34 -25.62 3.99
C ARG A 365 2.01 -24.67 4.97
N GLY A 366 1.26 -23.66 5.45
CA GLY A 366 1.75 -22.65 6.38
C GLY A 366 2.74 -21.65 5.76
N GLU A 367 2.93 -21.70 4.44
CA GLU A 367 3.78 -20.77 3.71
C GLU A 367 3.08 -19.43 3.48
N ILE A 368 3.80 -18.32 3.59
CA ILE A 368 3.39 -17.02 3.08
C ILE A 368 4.02 -16.87 1.69
N PHE A 369 3.17 -16.90 0.65
CA PHE A 369 3.60 -16.83 -0.74
C PHE A 369 3.17 -15.50 -1.38
N GLY A 370 4.14 -14.74 -1.90
CA GLY A 370 3.92 -13.46 -2.56
C GLY A 370 3.82 -13.59 -4.08
N LEU A 371 2.73 -13.09 -4.68
CA LEU A 371 2.59 -12.95 -6.13
C LEU A 371 2.76 -11.48 -6.52
N LEU A 372 3.94 -11.14 -7.03
CA LEU A 372 4.39 -9.79 -7.36
C LEU A 372 4.30 -9.55 -8.87
N GLY A 373 4.32 -8.28 -9.28
CA GLY A 373 4.37 -7.93 -10.69
C GLY A 373 3.80 -6.52 -10.94
N PRO A 374 4.11 -5.91 -12.08
CA PRO A 374 3.55 -4.62 -12.44
C PRO A 374 2.03 -4.68 -12.66
N ASN A 375 1.40 -3.52 -12.75
CA ASN A 375 -0.02 -3.43 -13.08
C ASN A 375 -0.27 -3.99 -14.50
N GLY A 376 -1.26 -4.88 -14.62
CA GLY A 376 -1.56 -5.58 -15.88
C GLY A 376 -0.72 -6.84 -16.14
N ALA A 377 0.15 -7.25 -15.22
CA ALA A 377 0.98 -8.45 -15.34
C ALA A 377 0.19 -9.79 -15.37
N GLY A 378 -1.08 -9.77 -15.01
CA GLY A 378 -1.91 -10.96 -14.90
C GLY A 378 -2.11 -11.47 -13.47
N LYS A 379 -1.51 -10.82 -12.44
CA LYS A 379 -1.61 -11.22 -11.02
C LYS A 379 -3.04 -11.48 -10.56
N THR A 380 -3.90 -10.48 -10.66
CA THR A 380 -5.31 -10.57 -10.23
C THR A 380 -6.07 -11.67 -11.00
N ILE A 381 -5.72 -11.93 -12.27
CA ILE A 381 -6.31 -13.01 -13.05
C ILE A 381 -5.86 -14.37 -12.50
N THR A 382 -4.56 -14.55 -12.30
CA THR A 382 -3.99 -15.75 -11.66
C THR A 382 -4.62 -15.97 -10.29
N PHE A 383 -4.69 -14.95 -9.47
CA PHE A 383 -5.25 -14.98 -8.13
C PHE A 383 -6.75 -15.41 -8.13
N ARG A 384 -7.57 -14.83 -9.03
CA ARG A 384 -8.98 -15.24 -9.18
C ARG A 384 -9.15 -16.68 -9.67
N MET A 385 -8.21 -17.19 -10.47
CA MET A 385 -8.20 -18.61 -10.82
C MET A 385 -7.89 -19.50 -9.62
N LEU A 386 -6.91 -19.12 -8.79
CA LEU A 386 -6.58 -19.83 -7.55
C LEU A 386 -7.75 -19.86 -6.56
N CYS A 387 -8.51 -18.77 -6.45
CA CYS A 387 -9.72 -18.70 -5.61
C CYS A 387 -10.93 -19.44 -6.23
N GLY A 388 -10.80 -20.03 -7.41
CA GLY A 388 -11.92 -20.65 -8.13
C GLY A 388 -12.99 -19.66 -8.59
N LEU A 389 -12.70 -18.36 -8.63
CA LEU A 389 -13.61 -17.31 -9.11
C LEU A 389 -13.60 -17.19 -10.64
N LEU A 390 -12.51 -17.61 -11.28
CA LEU A 390 -12.33 -17.57 -12.72
C LEU A 390 -11.83 -18.96 -13.20
N PRO A 391 -12.44 -19.57 -14.26
CA PRO A 391 -11.93 -20.82 -14.78
C PRO A 391 -10.64 -20.60 -15.58
N ALA A 392 -9.70 -21.55 -15.51
CA ALA A 392 -8.54 -21.60 -16.40
C ALA A 392 -8.95 -22.03 -17.81
N SER A 393 -8.24 -21.52 -18.84
CA SER A 393 -8.42 -21.99 -20.23
C SER A 393 -7.72 -23.35 -20.44
N SER A 394 -6.51 -23.51 -19.88
CA SER A 394 -5.75 -24.77 -19.90
C SER A 394 -4.79 -24.83 -18.70
N GLY A 395 -4.09 -25.94 -18.54
CA GLY A 395 -3.19 -26.20 -17.44
C GLY A 395 -3.85 -26.95 -16.28
N HIS A 396 -3.06 -27.24 -15.23
CA HIS A 396 -3.52 -27.93 -14.02
C HIS A 396 -3.53 -26.96 -12.85
N LEU A 397 -4.61 -27.00 -12.07
CA LEU A 397 -4.79 -26.16 -10.89
C LEU A 397 -5.46 -26.94 -9.77
N GLU A 398 -4.71 -27.14 -8.69
CA GLU A 398 -5.15 -27.82 -7.47
C GLU A 398 -4.98 -26.88 -6.28
N VAL A 399 -6.01 -26.78 -5.44
CA VAL A 399 -6.03 -25.94 -4.24
C VAL A 399 -6.68 -26.72 -3.10
N ALA A 400 -6.03 -26.77 -1.94
CA ALA A 400 -6.43 -27.56 -0.78
C ALA A 400 -6.61 -29.05 -1.11
N GLY A 401 -5.76 -29.61 -2.00
CA GLY A 401 -5.84 -30.99 -2.47
C GLY A 401 -7.00 -31.28 -3.42
N MET A 402 -7.63 -30.22 -3.98
CA MET A 402 -8.80 -30.35 -4.85
C MET A 402 -8.56 -29.72 -6.21
N ASN A 403 -8.85 -30.45 -7.28
CA ASN A 403 -8.79 -29.92 -8.63
C ASN A 403 -9.95 -28.93 -8.85
N LEU A 404 -9.61 -27.66 -9.12
CA LEU A 404 -10.61 -26.59 -9.29
C LEU A 404 -11.48 -26.72 -10.54
N ARG A 405 -11.18 -27.63 -11.46
CA ARG A 405 -12.09 -27.92 -12.59
C ARG A 405 -13.30 -28.74 -12.15
N THR A 406 -13.15 -29.62 -11.17
CA THR A 406 -14.17 -30.59 -10.76
C THR A 406 -14.76 -30.32 -9.39
N ALA A 407 -13.98 -29.81 -8.42
CA ALA A 407 -14.36 -29.67 -7.02
C ALA A 407 -14.31 -28.20 -6.52
N ARG A 408 -14.67 -27.23 -7.37
CA ARG A 408 -14.56 -25.79 -7.09
C ARG A 408 -15.30 -25.34 -5.82
N ALA A 409 -16.51 -25.83 -5.57
CA ALA A 409 -17.30 -25.43 -4.40
C ALA A 409 -16.68 -25.94 -3.08
N GLN A 410 -16.15 -27.16 -3.10
CA GLN A 410 -15.48 -27.76 -1.92
C GLN A 410 -14.17 -27.03 -1.61
N ALA A 411 -13.37 -26.70 -2.64
CA ALA A 411 -12.15 -25.92 -2.45
C ALA A 411 -12.45 -24.55 -1.85
N ARG A 412 -13.47 -23.84 -2.35
CA ARG A 412 -13.86 -22.51 -1.84
C ARG A 412 -14.33 -22.53 -0.39
N ALA A 413 -14.88 -23.62 0.10
CA ALA A 413 -15.26 -23.75 1.51
C ALA A 413 -14.04 -23.77 2.47
N ARG A 414 -12.84 -24.04 1.94
CA ARG A 414 -11.57 -24.07 2.68
C ARG A 414 -10.70 -22.83 2.45
N ILE A 415 -11.22 -21.82 1.73
CA ILE A 415 -10.52 -20.62 1.33
C ILE A 415 -11.15 -19.40 1.99
N GLY A 416 -10.34 -18.56 2.64
CA GLY A 416 -10.67 -17.19 2.98
C GLY A 416 -10.20 -16.25 1.85
N TYR A 417 -10.98 -15.22 1.52
CA TYR A 417 -10.64 -14.25 0.49
C TYR A 417 -10.87 -12.82 0.97
N VAL A 418 -9.85 -12.01 0.88
CA VAL A 418 -9.90 -10.56 1.14
C VAL A 418 -9.56 -9.83 -0.14
N SER A 419 -10.50 -9.06 -0.65
CA SER A 419 -10.34 -8.30 -1.90
C SER A 419 -9.66 -6.96 -1.69
N GLN A 420 -9.01 -6.44 -2.72
CA GLN A 420 -8.37 -5.11 -2.73
C GLN A 420 -9.33 -3.98 -2.35
N LYS A 421 -10.55 -4.00 -2.90
CA LYS A 421 -11.59 -3.03 -2.54
C LYS A 421 -12.38 -3.55 -1.35
N PHE A 422 -12.73 -2.66 -0.42
CA PHE A 422 -13.65 -3.00 0.66
C PHE A 422 -14.97 -3.54 0.09
N ALA A 423 -15.13 -4.86 0.17
CA ALA A 423 -16.24 -5.60 -0.45
C ALA A 423 -17.36 -5.93 0.54
N LEU A 424 -17.28 -5.44 1.78
CA LEU A 424 -18.30 -5.64 2.80
C LEU A 424 -19.42 -4.61 2.66
N TYR A 425 -20.55 -4.88 3.27
CA TYR A 425 -21.73 -4.01 3.20
C TYR A 425 -21.53 -2.77 4.07
N GLY A 426 -21.23 -1.63 3.46
CA GLY A 426 -20.90 -0.39 4.15
C GLY A 426 -22.03 0.19 5.03
N ASN A 427 -23.28 -0.15 4.75
CA ASN A 427 -24.46 0.24 5.51
C ASN A 427 -24.77 -0.67 6.71
N LEU A 428 -24.11 -1.82 6.81
CA LEU A 428 -24.23 -2.74 7.95
C LEU A 428 -23.19 -2.43 9.02
N THR A 429 -23.51 -2.78 10.26
CA THR A 429 -22.55 -2.76 11.37
C THR A 429 -21.48 -3.84 11.21
N VAL A 430 -20.42 -3.75 12.01
CA VAL A 430 -19.38 -4.78 12.10
C VAL A 430 -20.00 -6.15 12.39
N ARG A 431 -20.85 -6.22 13.41
CA ARG A 431 -21.53 -7.47 13.80
C ARG A 431 -22.39 -8.04 12.67
N GLU A 432 -23.24 -7.23 12.05
CA GLU A 432 -24.13 -7.66 10.96
C GLU A 432 -23.35 -8.16 9.75
N ASN A 433 -22.22 -7.52 9.39
CA ASN A 433 -21.34 -8.02 8.34
C ASN A 433 -20.80 -9.42 8.69
N LEU A 434 -20.26 -9.60 9.91
CA LEU A 434 -19.72 -10.89 10.34
C LEU A 434 -20.79 -11.97 10.42
N GLU A 435 -22.00 -11.65 10.89
CA GLU A 435 -23.14 -12.59 10.93
C GLU A 435 -23.57 -12.98 9.51
N PHE A 436 -23.60 -12.02 8.57
CA PHE A 436 -23.93 -12.29 7.18
C PHE A 436 -22.91 -13.24 6.53
N PHE A 437 -21.61 -12.92 6.62
CA PHE A 437 -20.56 -13.75 6.02
C PHE A 437 -20.43 -15.11 6.71
N GLY A 438 -20.53 -15.17 8.04
CA GLY A 438 -20.56 -16.43 8.77
C GLY A 438 -21.72 -17.32 8.33
N GLY A 439 -22.91 -16.72 8.14
CA GLY A 439 -24.07 -17.41 7.58
C GLY A 439 -23.84 -17.92 6.16
N ALA A 440 -23.16 -17.16 5.31
CA ALA A 440 -22.81 -17.55 3.96
C ALA A 440 -21.82 -18.74 3.94
N TYR A 441 -20.91 -18.81 4.90
CA TYR A 441 -19.99 -19.94 5.11
C TYR A 441 -20.62 -21.14 5.83
N GLY A 442 -21.92 -21.09 6.17
CA GLY A 442 -22.65 -22.21 6.75
C GLY A 442 -22.72 -22.22 8.27
N LEU A 443 -22.16 -21.25 8.97
CA LEU A 443 -22.29 -21.12 10.42
C LEU A 443 -23.74 -20.76 10.78
N ARG A 444 -24.29 -21.35 11.86
CA ARG A 444 -25.68 -21.18 12.27
C ARG A 444 -25.82 -21.08 13.80
N GLY A 445 -26.89 -20.43 14.25
CA GLY A 445 -27.33 -20.42 15.63
C GLY A 445 -26.29 -19.97 16.64
N GLN A 446 -26.05 -20.76 17.68
CA GLN A 446 -25.12 -20.42 18.76
C GLN A 446 -23.66 -20.43 18.28
N ALA A 447 -23.27 -21.37 17.40
CA ALA A 447 -21.94 -21.45 16.87
C ALA A 447 -21.55 -20.14 16.11
N LEU A 448 -22.46 -19.59 15.30
CA LEU A 448 -22.27 -18.31 14.62
C LEU A 448 -22.06 -17.16 15.64
N ARG A 449 -22.92 -17.07 16.66
CA ARG A 449 -22.81 -15.98 17.65
C ARG A 449 -21.50 -16.02 18.44
N VAL A 450 -21.10 -17.21 18.89
CA VAL A 450 -19.84 -17.42 19.63
C VAL A 450 -18.65 -17.03 18.75
N ARG A 451 -18.65 -17.50 17.49
CA ARG A 451 -17.57 -17.20 16.54
C ARG A 451 -17.49 -15.71 16.23
N VAL A 452 -18.60 -15.05 15.96
CA VAL A 452 -18.66 -13.59 15.70
C VAL A 452 -18.16 -12.81 16.91
N ALA A 453 -18.57 -13.16 18.14
CA ALA A 453 -18.10 -12.47 19.34
C ALA A 453 -16.58 -12.62 19.53
N ALA A 454 -16.05 -13.84 19.41
CA ALA A 454 -14.62 -14.10 19.52
C ALA A 454 -13.80 -13.36 18.43
N THR A 455 -14.32 -13.31 17.20
CA THR A 455 -13.66 -12.60 16.09
C THR A 455 -13.66 -11.10 16.31
N ILE A 456 -14.75 -10.50 16.80
CA ILE A 456 -14.82 -9.06 17.13
C ILE A 456 -13.77 -8.72 18.19
N GLU A 457 -13.64 -9.53 19.23
CA GLU A 457 -12.65 -9.37 20.29
C GLU A 457 -11.22 -9.52 19.74
N GLN A 458 -10.95 -10.59 19.00
CA GLN A 458 -9.64 -10.89 18.42
C GLN A 458 -9.11 -9.75 17.53
N PHE A 459 -9.99 -9.14 16.72
CA PHE A 459 -9.61 -8.06 15.81
C PHE A 459 -9.76 -6.65 16.39
N GLY A 460 -10.17 -6.54 17.67
CA GLY A 460 -10.35 -5.25 18.34
C GLY A 460 -11.37 -4.35 17.63
N LEU A 461 -12.50 -4.92 17.20
CA LEU A 461 -13.53 -4.21 16.45
C LEU A 461 -14.67 -3.75 17.35
N GLU A 462 -15.25 -2.60 17.04
CA GLU A 462 -16.48 -2.13 17.70
C GLU A 462 -17.71 -2.72 17.01
N SER A 463 -18.45 -3.57 17.71
CA SER A 463 -19.51 -4.38 17.12
C SER A 463 -20.67 -3.58 16.54
N SER A 464 -20.97 -2.40 17.10
CA SER A 464 -22.06 -1.50 16.71
C SER A 464 -21.65 -0.47 15.62
N ALA A 465 -20.35 -0.33 15.35
CA ALA A 465 -19.88 0.63 14.38
C ALA A 465 -20.34 0.28 12.96
N VAL A 466 -20.83 1.29 12.20
CA VAL A 466 -21.21 1.13 10.79
C VAL A 466 -19.96 0.99 9.95
N SER A 467 -19.83 -0.13 9.22
CA SER A 467 -18.59 -0.53 8.56
C SER A 467 -18.10 0.45 7.48
N GLY A 468 -19.01 1.09 6.76
CA GLY A 468 -18.67 2.11 5.76
C GLY A 468 -18.02 3.36 6.35
N MET A 469 -18.23 3.62 7.64
CA MET A 469 -17.71 4.78 8.35
C MET A 469 -16.38 4.51 9.05
N LEU A 470 -15.92 3.25 9.11
CA LEU A 470 -14.65 2.89 9.72
C LEU A 470 -13.46 3.51 8.97
N PRO A 471 -12.39 3.91 9.69
CA PRO A 471 -11.10 4.23 9.07
C PRO A 471 -10.54 3.07 8.24
N GLY A 472 -9.64 3.35 7.29
CA GLY A 472 -9.09 2.38 6.35
C GLY A 472 -8.53 1.12 7.03
N GLY A 473 -7.68 1.27 8.05
CA GLY A 473 -7.12 0.16 8.80
C GLY A 473 -8.17 -0.72 9.52
N TYR A 474 -9.25 -0.12 10.05
CA TYR A 474 -10.35 -0.89 10.66
C TYR A 474 -11.21 -1.62 9.62
N LYS A 475 -11.43 -1.01 8.44
CA LYS A 475 -12.06 -1.70 7.30
C LYS A 475 -11.27 -2.94 6.91
N GLN A 476 -9.96 -2.82 6.88
CA GLN A 476 -9.07 -3.94 6.56
C GLN A 476 -9.13 -5.05 7.62
N ARG A 477 -9.10 -4.69 8.90
CA ARG A 477 -9.29 -5.65 10.02
C ARG A 477 -10.64 -6.38 9.90
N LEU A 478 -11.71 -5.66 9.60
CA LEU A 478 -13.03 -6.26 9.41
C LEU A 478 -13.08 -7.20 8.19
N ALA A 479 -12.43 -6.83 7.08
CA ALA A 479 -12.35 -7.68 5.90
C ALA A 479 -11.57 -8.98 6.20
N MET A 480 -10.45 -8.89 6.93
CA MET A 480 -9.72 -10.07 7.41
C MET A 480 -10.56 -10.93 8.36
N ALA A 481 -11.21 -10.31 9.33
CA ALA A 481 -12.11 -10.98 10.28
C ALA A 481 -13.19 -11.79 9.55
N ALA A 482 -13.83 -11.19 8.53
CA ALA A 482 -14.82 -11.88 7.70
C ALA A 482 -14.22 -13.04 6.90
N GLY A 483 -13.03 -12.86 6.33
CA GLY A 483 -12.33 -13.90 5.57
C GLY A 483 -11.85 -15.09 6.40
N LEU A 484 -11.63 -14.89 7.71
CA LEU A 484 -11.13 -15.91 8.65
C LEU A 484 -12.24 -16.56 9.50
N LEU A 485 -13.47 -16.06 9.42
CA LEU A 485 -14.57 -16.44 10.31
C LEU A 485 -14.89 -17.96 10.30
N HIS A 486 -14.68 -18.62 9.16
CA HIS A 486 -14.94 -20.05 8.95
C HIS A 486 -13.68 -20.93 9.08
N GLU A 487 -12.57 -20.39 9.62
CA GLU A 487 -11.29 -21.07 9.83
C GLU A 487 -10.73 -21.75 8.55
N PRO A 488 -10.45 -20.97 7.51
CA PRO A 488 -9.95 -21.52 6.26
C PRO A 488 -8.51 -22.08 6.41
N ASP A 489 -8.17 -23.10 5.62
CA ASP A 489 -6.78 -23.60 5.50
C ASP A 489 -5.89 -22.64 4.73
N ILE A 490 -6.48 -21.88 3.80
CA ILE A 490 -5.76 -20.99 2.89
C ILE A 490 -6.43 -19.62 2.89
N LEU A 491 -5.64 -18.58 3.11
CA LEU A 491 -6.09 -17.18 3.07
C LEU A 491 -5.51 -16.48 1.85
N PHE A 492 -6.38 -15.95 1.01
CA PHE A 492 -6.03 -15.16 -0.16
C PHE A 492 -6.24 -13.67 0.12
N LEU A 493 -5.19 -12.86 -0.11
CA LEU A 493 -5.15 -11.44 0.16
C LEU A 493 -4.77 -10.68 -1.13
N ASP A 494 -5.72 -9.93 -1.70
CA ASP A 494 -5.49 -9.17 -2.95
C ASP A 494 -5.16 -7.71 -2.62
N GLU A 495 -3.87 -7.35 -2.69
CA GLU A 495 -3.32 -6.02 -2.37
C GLU A 495 -3.87 -5.43 -1.06
N PRO A 496 -3.78 -6.18 0.05
CA PRO A 496 -4.51 -5.85 1.27
C PRO A 496 -4.02 -4.59 1.99
N THR A 497 -2.81 -4.15 1.73
CA THR A 497 -2.15 -3.02 2.40
C THR A 497 -2.13 -1.75 1.55
N SER A 498 -2.77 -1.78 0.38
CA SER A 498 -2.83 -0.62 -0.49
C SER A 498 -3.57 0.54 0.18
N GLY A 499 -2.87 1.67 0.36
CA GLY A 499 -3.41 2.89 0.96
C GLY A 499 -3.56 2.85 2.49
N ILE A 500 -2.90 1.93 3.21
CA ILE A 500 -2.83 1.96 4.67
C ILE A 500 -1.49 2.54 5.15
N ASP A 501 -1.53 3.19 6.29
CA ASP A 501 -0.36 3.82 6.90
C ASP A 501 0.67 2.78 7.44
N PRO A 502 1.93 3.19 7.70
CA PRO A 502 2.98 2.29 8.18
C PRO A 502 2.62 1.54 9.47
N LEU A 503 1.98 2.18 10.47
CA LEU A 503 1.60 1.53 11.72
C LEU A 503 0.57 0.42 11.50
N ALA A 504 -0.48 0.71 10.74
CA ALA A 504 -1.50 -0.28 10.39
C ALA A 504 -0.91 -1.41 9.54
N ARG A 505 0.07 -1.11 8.67
CA ARG A 505 0.80 -2.12 7.88
C ARG A 505 1.60 -3.06 8.78
N ARG A 506 2.32 -2.56 9.80
CA ARG A 506 3.05 -3.41 10.77
C ARG A 506 2.10 -4.35 11.52
N ALA A 507 1.00 -3.82 12.03
CA ALA A 507 -0.01 -4.62 12.75
C ALA A 507 -0.64 -5.69 11.84
N PHE A 508 -0.89 -5.36 10.58
CA PHE A 508 -1.39 -6.30 9.58
C PHE A 508 -0.40 -7.46 9.36
N TRP A 509 0.87 -7.17 9.07
CA TRP A 509 1.88 -8.19 8.85
C TRP A 509 2.16 -9.04 10.09
N ARG A 510 2.10 -8.44 11.29
CA ARG A 510 2.17 -9.21 12.54
C ARG A 510 1.04 -10.25 12.63
N THR A 511 -0.18 -9.86 12.25
CA THR A 511 -1.32 -10.79 12.19
C THR A 511 -1.10 -11.91 11.17
N ILE A 512 -0.62 -11.59 9.97
CA ILE A 512 -0.31 -12.58 8.93
C ILE A 512 0.76 -13.57 9.38
N THR A 513 1.85 -13.09 10.00
CA THR A 513 2.90 -13.95 10.55
C THR A 513 2.33 -14.93 11.59
N THR A 514 1.48 -14.43 12.51
CA THR A 514 0.83 -15.29 13.51
C THR A 514 -0.06 -16.35 12.86
N LEU A 515 -0.85 -15.99 11.84
CA LEU A 515 -1.69 -16.95 11.10
C LEU A 515 -0.85 -18.04 10.44
N ALA A 516 0.25 -17.68 9.79
CA ALA A 516 1.15 -18.65 9.17
C ALA A 516 1.78 -19.60 10.21
N GLN A 517 2.20 -19.09 11.37
CA GLN A 517 2.71 -19.88 12.50
C GLN A 517 1.67 -20.87 13.04
N THR A 518 0.36 -20.58 12.94
CA THR A 518 -0.73 -21.50 13.29
C THR A 518 -1.06 -22.51 12.18
N GLY A 519 -0.34 -22.49 11.05
CA GLY A 519 -0.48 -23.43 9.93
C GLY A 519 -1.42 -22.98 8.82
N VAL A 520 -1.95 -21.75 8.86
CA VAL A 520 -2.72 -21.16 7.75
C VAL A 520 -1.76 -20.78 6.62
N THR A 521 -2.01 -21.28 5.41
CA THR A 521 -1.26 -20.87 4.21
C THR A 521 -1.78 -19.53 3.71
N VAL A 522 -0.89 -18.59 3.42
CA VAL A 522 -1.26 -17.25 2.98
C VAL A 522 -0.72 -16.97 1.58
N ILE A 523 -1.59 -16.58 0.66
CA ILE A 523 -1.21 -16.09 -0.66
C ILE A 523 -1.57 -14.62 -0.74
N ILE A 524 -0.57 -13.79 -1.03
CA ILE A 524 -0.75 -12.35 -1.09
C ILE A 524 -0.33 -11.81 -2.46
N THR A 525 -1.15 -10.95 -3.04
CA THR A 525 -0.70 -10.09 -4.15
C THR A 525 -0.32 -8.74 -3.59
N THR A 526 0.78 -8.20 -4.04
CA THR A 526 1.19 -6.83 -3.69
C THR A 526 2.00 -6.18 -4.82
N HIS A 527 2.03 -4.89 -4.81
CA HIS A 527 2.93 -4.05 -5.59
C HIS A 527 3.97 -3.35 -4.69
N PHE A 528 3.93 -3.58 -3.37
CA PHE A 528 4.91 -3.09 -2.40
C PHE A 528 6.04 -4.10 -2.27
N MET A 529 7.22 -3.74 -2.75
CA MET A 529 8.35 -4.67 -2.75
C MET A 529 8.89 -4.95 -1.34
N GLU A 530 8.71 -4.04 -0.41
CA GLU A 530 9.03 -4.25 1.00
C GLU A 530 8.23 -5.41 1.62
N GLU A 531 7.00 -5.61 1.17
CA GLU A 531 6.15 -6.70 1.65
C GLU A 531 6.61 -8.08 1.19
N ALA A 532 7.35 -8.14 0.09
CA ALA A 532 7.98 -9.38 -0.37
C ALA A 532 8.93 -9.97 0.68
N GLU A 533 9.57 -9.14 1.49
CA GLU A 533 10.50 -9.57 2.53
C GLU A 533 9.83 -10.30 3.71
N TYR A 534 8.50 -10.18 3.86
CA TYR A 534 7.72 -10.97 4.83
C TYR A 534 7.34 -12.36 4.30
N CYS A 535 7.47 -12.60 2.99
CA CYS A 535 7.10 -13.84 2.36
C CYS A 535 8.21 -14.89 2.47
N ASP A 536 7.84 -16.17 2.55
CA ASP A 536 8.80 -17.27 2.46
C ASP A 536 9.34 -17.40 1.04
N ARG A 537 8.42 -17.35 0.07
CA ARG A 537 8.77 -17.36 -1.36
C ARG A 537 7.89 -16.34 -2.09
N ILE A 538 8.43 -15.86 -3.19
CA ILE A 538 7.76 -14.91 -4.07
C ILE A 538 7.86 -15.36 -5.52
N ALA A 539 6.83 -15.03 -6.30
CA ALA A 539 6.84 -15.13 -7.76
C ALA A 539 6.68 -13.74 -8.37
N ILE A 540 7.59 -13.33 -9.25
CA ILE A 540 7.45 -12.10 -10.04
C ILE A 540 6.83 -12.47 -11.37
N GLN A 541 5.64 -11.92 -11.65
CA GLN A 541 4.88 -12.14 -12.87
C GLN A 541 4.86 -10.87 -13.74
N ASP A 542 5.13 -10.99 -15.05
CA ASP A 542 4.87 -9.94 -16.05
C ASP A 542 4.36 -10.58 -17.35
N ALA A 543 3.51 -9.86 -18.08
CA ALA A 543 2.89 -10.33 -19.31
C ALA A 543 2.30 -11.75 -19.22
N GLY A 544 1.74 -12.10 -18.06
CA GLY A 544 1.13 -13.42 -17.80
C GLY A 544 2.12 -14.57 -17.58
N ARG A 545 3.42 -14.31 -17.43
CA ARG A 545 4.47 -15.31 -17.18
C ARG A 545 5.19 -15.06 -15.87
N VAL A 546 5.68 -16.12 -15.23
CA VAL A 546 6.57 -16.01 -14.08
C VAL A 546 7.99 -15.76 -14.59
N LEU A 547 8.58 -14.64 -14.17
CA LEU A 547 9.95 -14.23 -14.52
C LEU A 547 10.97 -14.69 -13.48
N ALA A 548 10.59 -14.70 -12.20
CA ALA A 548 11.41 -15.16 -11.09
C ALA A 548 10.54 -15.88 -10.05
N LEU A 549 11.10 -16.89 -9.39
CA LEU A 549 10.45 -17.66 -8.33
C LEU A 549 11.50 -18.11 -7.32
N GLY A 550 11.31 -17.85 -6.04
CA GLY A 550 12.22 -18.26 -4.98
C GLY A 550 12.00 -17.50 -3.68
N THR A 551 12.92 -17.64 -2.74
CA THR A 551 12.95 -16.78 -1.55
C THR A 551 13.26 -15.34 -1.97
N PRO A 552 12.90 -14.33 -1.17
CA PRO A 552 13.25 -12.93 -1.46
C PRO A 552 14.75 -12.74 -1.76
N GLN A 553 15.62 -13.42 -1.02
CA GLN A 553 17.06 -13.40 -1.25
C GLN A 553 17.43 -14.00 -2.62
N ALA A 554 16.94 -15.19 -2.96
CA ALA A 554 17.22 -15.84 -4.24
C ALA A 554 16.76 -14.99 -5.44
N VAL A 555 15.64 -14.28 -5.30
CA VAL A 555 15.13 -13.37 -6.34
C VAL A 555 16.02 -12.13 -6.49
N ARG A 556 16.54 -11.56 -5.39
CA ARG A 556 17.52 -10.46 -5.46
C ARG A 556 18.82 -10.92 -6.12
N GLU A 557 19.32 -12.11 -5.79
CA GLU A 557 20.51 -12.69 -6.41
C GLU A 557 20.33 -12.92 -7.92
N GLN A 558 19.13 -13.36 -8.34
CA GLN A 558 18.77 -13.52 -9.76
C GLN A 558 18.77 -12.19 -10.52
N ALA A 559 18.44 -11.09 -9.88
CA ALA A 559 18.47 -9.75 -10.48
C ALA A 559 19.89 -9.25 -10.80
N GLY A 560 20.93 -9.89 -10.27
CA GLY A 560 22.33 -9.53 -10.47
C GLY A 560 22.73 -8.25 -9.72
N ARG A 561 23.82 -7.61 -10.20
CA ARG A 561 24.38 -6.43 -9.51
C ARG A 561 23.42 -5.25 -9.42
N ASP A 562 22.56 -5.08 -10.42
CA ASP A 562 21.61 -3.94 -10.51
C ASP A 562 20.43 -4.09 -9.53
N GLY A 563 20.14 -5.31 -9.06
CA GLY A 563 19.03 -5.62 -8.16
C GLY A 563 19.44 -6.04 -6.74
N ALA A 564 20.74 -6.12 -6.45
CA ALA A 564 21.22 -6.68 -5.18
C ALA A 564 20.97 -5.79 -3.95
N ALA A 565 20.74 -4.48 -4.14
CA ALA A 565 20.63 -3.52 -3.04
C ALA A 565 19.33 -3.70 -2.22
N ASP A 566 18.19 -3.86 -2.89
CA ASP A 566 16.87 -3.99 -2.27
C ASP A 566 15.89 -4.69 -3.22
N MET A 567 14.74 -5.12 -2.69
CA MET A 567 13.73 -5.85 -3.47
C MET A 567 13.09 -4.97 -4.58
N ASN A 568 13.00 -3.66 -4.40
CA ASN A 568 12.45 -2.76 -5.40
C ASN A 568 13.36 -2.68 -6.63
N SER A 569 14.67 -2.53 -6.42
CA SER A 569 15.68 -2.55 -7.49
C SER A 569 15.72 -3.89 -8.20
N ALA A 570 15.65 -5.01 -7.45
CA ALA A 570 15.59 -6.36 -7.99
C ALA A 570 14.36 -6.57 -8.89
N PHE A 571 13.19 -6.15 -8.42
CA PHE A 571 11.95 -6.23 -9.18
C PHE A 571 12.04 -5.47 -10.51
N ILE A 572 12.53 -4.23 -10.46
CA ILE A 572 12.68 -3.39 -11.66
C ILE A 572 13.62 -4.07 -12.66
N ALA A 573 14.80 -4.53 -12.22
CA ALA A 573 15.77 -5.20 -13.06
C ALA A 573 15.20 -6.47 -13.74
N ILE A 574 14.53 -7.34 -12.97
CA ILE A 574 13.93 -8.58 -13.49
C ILE A 574 12.86 -8.29 -14.54
N VAL A 575 11.97 -7.32 -14.27
CA VAL A 575 10.89 -6.97 -15.21
C VAL A 575 11.45 -6.30 -16.47
N GLU A 576 12.43 -5.42 -16.36
CA GLU A 576 13.08 -4.78 -17.52
C GLU A 576 13.82 -5.79 -18.38
N HIS A 577 14.58 -6.72 -17.78
CA HIS A 577 15.24 -7.82 -18.51
C HIS A 577 14.24 -8.74 -19.22
N GLY A 578 13.13 -9.11 -18.55
CA GLY A 578 12.08 -9.92 -19.13
C GLY A 578 11.44 -9.25 -20.37
N ARG A 579 11.15 -7.96 -20.27
CA ARG A 579 10.59 -7.17 -21.38
C ARG A 579 11.59 -6.97 -22.54
N ALA A 580 12.87 -6.81 -22.25
CA ALA A 580 13.92 -6.73 -23.26
C ALA A 580 14.06 -8.04 -24.06
N ALA A 581 14.05 -9.17 -23.35
CA ALA A 581 14.11 -10.50 -23.99
C ALA A 581 12.89 -10.79 -24.89
N ASP A 582 11.70 -10.32 -24.53
CA ASP A 582 10.48 -10.48 -25.35
C ASP A 582 10.51 -9.57 -26.61
N ARG A 583 11.08 -8.37 -26.54
CA ARG A 583 11.28 -7.49 -27.71
C ARG A 583 12.27 -8.11 -28.72
N GLY A 584 13.39 -8.65 -28.24
CA GLY A 584 14.36 -9.31 -29.11
C GLY A 584 13.80 -10.54 -29.85
N LYS A 585 12.82 -11.26 -29.25
CA LYS A 585 12.13 -12.38 -29.92
C LYS A 585 11.12 -11.92 -30.98
N SER A 586 10.49 -10.76 -30.79
CA SER A 586 9.54 -10.20 -31.78
C SER A 586 10.24 -9.60 -33.00
N GLU A 587 11.47 -9.11 -32.86
CA GLU A 587 12.28 -8.56 -33.96
C GLU A 587 13.05 -9.66 -34.74
N GLY A 588 13.39 -10.77 -34.08
CA GLY A 588 14.08 -11.93 -34.70
C GLY A 588 13.17 -12.94 -35.41
N GLY A 589 11.83 -12.83 -35.26
CA GLY A 589 10.85 -13.75 -35.86
C GLY A 589 10.26 -13.29 -37.20
N GLY A 590 10.77 -12.18 -37.77
CA GLY A 590 10.31 -11.57 -39.02
C GLY A 590 11.31 -11.69 -40.20
N ALA A 591 12.28 -12.62 -40.12
CA ALA A 591 13.24 -12.88 -41.21
C ALA A 591 12.90 -14.17 -41.97
#